data_2ae4649dca95d9e8424947603e63df27
#
_entry.id   2ae4649dca95d9e8424947603e63df27
#
_cell.length_a   1.000
_cell.length_b   1.000
_cell.length_c   1.000
_cell.angle_alpha   90.00
_cell.angle_beta   90.00
_cell.angle_gamma   90.00
#
_symmetry.space_group_name_H-M   'P 1'
#
loop_
_entity.id
_entity.type
_entity.pdbx_description
1 polymer ?
#
loop_
_entity_poly.entity_id
_entity_poly.type
_entity_poly.pdbx_seq_one_letter_code
_entity_poly.pdbx_strand_id
1 'polypeptide(L)'
;MPVSRPRPLRGAFPPGTQRYGQSHLGAPLLWFPAPLADSRSGLILAGTHGDENSSIVTLSCALRTLKPELRRHHVVLAVNPDGCQLGLRANARGVDLNRNFPAANWKEGETVYRWNSAAEQRDVVLLTGEKPGSEPETQALCQLIHQIHPAWVVSFHDPLACIEDPGHSELGQWLADAFALPLVGSVGY
;
A
#
# COMPACT_ATOMS: atom_id res chain seq x y z
N MET A 1 11.78 18.78 -14.89
CA MET A 1 10.74 18.51 -13.89
C MET A 1 9.49 18.04 -14.61
N PRO A 2 8.75 17.04 -14.11
CA PRO A 2 7.50 16.64 -14.74
C PRO A 2 6.54 17.82 -14.75
N VAL A 3 5.83 18.00 -15.86
CA VAL A 3 4.87 19.09 -16.01
C VAL A 3 3.66 18.78 -15.10
N SER A 4 3.45 19.57 -14.07
CA SER A 4 2.36 19.37 -13.12
C SER A 4 1.02 19.87 -13.68
N ARG A 5 -0.09 19.29 -13.18
CA ARG A 5 -1.43 19.81 -13.45
C ARG A 5 -1.59 21.22 -12.88
N PRO A 6 -2.40 22.08 -13.52
CA PRO A 6 -2.76 23.38 -12.98
C PRO A 6 -3.35 23.26 -11.57
N ARG A 7 -3.00 24.19 -10.67
CA ARG A 7 -3.47 24.17 -9.27
C ARG A 7 -4.98 24.02 -9.10
N PRO A 8 -5.85 24.74 -9.87
CA PRO A 8 -7.31 24.59 -9.72
C PRO A 8 -7.84 23.19 -10.02
N LEU A 9 -7.09 22.37 -10.80
CA LEU A 9 -7.50 21.02 -11.15
C LEU A 9 -7.01 19.95 -10.16
N ARG A 10 -6.23 20.33 -9.13
CA ARG A 10 -5.67 19.38 -8.16
C ARG A 10 -6.62 19.03 -7.03
N GLY A 11 -7.84 19.59 -7.00
CA GLY A 11 -8.89 19.27 -6.04
C GLY A 11 -9.58 17.92 -6.32
N ALA A 12 -9.38 17.34 -7.52
CA ALA A 12 -9.99 16.09 -7.93
C ALA A 12 -8.98 15.18 -8.64
N PHE A 13 -9.24 13.88 -8.60
CA PHE A 13 -8.48 12.93 -9.40
C PHE A 13 -8.79 13.09 -10.89
N PRO A 14 -7.81 12.87 -11.75
CA PRO A 14 -8.08 12.71 -13.18
C PRO A 14 -8.92 11.45 -13.41
N PRO A 15 -9.72 11.40 -14.50
CA PRO A 15 -10.46 10.21 -14.87
C PRO A 15 -9.54 9.00 -15.15
N GLY A 16 -10.09 7.79 -15.09
CA GLY A 16 -9.37 6.56 -15.41
C GLY A 16 -9.10 5.65 -14.21
N THR A 17 -9.73 5.89 -13.06
CA THR A 17 -9.76 4.93 -11.94
C THR A 17 -10.54 3.68 -12.35
N GLN A 18 -10.02 2.50 -12.02
CA GLN A 18 -10.66 1.21 -12.26
C GLN A 18 -10.84 0.44 -10.97
N ARG A 19 -11.84 -0.44 -10.95
CA ARG A 19 -12.08 -1.36 -9.84
C ARG A 19 -11.37 -2.69 -10.10
N TYR A 20 -10.67 -3.22 -9.08
CA TYR A 20 -10.03 -4.53 -9.15
C TYR A 20 -10.62 -5.56 -8.18
N GLY A 21 -11.52 -5.14 -7.29
CA GLY A 21 -12.17 -6.03 -6.33
C GLY A 21 -13.14 -5.32 -5.42
N GLN A 22 -13.44 -5.97 -4.31
CA GLN A 22 -14.32 -5.47 -3.26
C GLN A 22 -13.77 -5.91 -1.90
N SER A 23 -13.83 -5.02 -0.91
CA SER A 23 -13.44 -5.30 0.47
C SER A 23 -14.47 -6.17 1.18
N HIS A 24 -14.14 -6.60 2.40
CA HIS A 24 -15.05 -7.40 3.22
C HIS A 24 -16.40 -6.71 3.48
N LEU A 25 -16.42 -5.39 3.75
CA LEU A 25 -17.66 -4.62 3.96
C LEU A 25 -18.27 -4.09 2.66
N GLY A 26 -17.73 -4.44 1.51
CA GLY A 26 -18.30 -4.10 0.23
C GLY A 26 -17.77 -2.82 -0.41
N ALA A 27 -16.76 -2.17 0.16
CA ALA A 27 -16.12 -1.01 -0.48
C ALA A 27 -15.41 -1.43 -1.77
N PRO A 28 -15.46 -0.60 -2.84
CA PRO A 28 -14.74 -0.90 -4.06
C PRO A 28 -13.23 -0.79 -3.84
N LEU A 29 -12.48 -1.79 -4.26
CA LEU A 29 -11.02 -1.74 -4.34
C LEU A 29 -10.64 -1.06 -5.66
N LEU A 30 -10.02 0.12 -5.55
CA LEU A 30 -9.75 0.99 -6.69
C LEU A 30 -8.25 1.10 -6.96
N TRP A 31 -7.90 1.15 -8.23
CA TRP A 31 -6.54 1.41 -8.69
C TRP A 31 -6.50 2.43 -9.83
N PHE A 32 -5.35 3.02 -10.02
CA PHE A 32 -5.05 3.99 -11.07
C PHE A 32 -4.08 3.33 -12.06
N PRO A 33 -4.56 2.80 -13.19
CA PRO A 33 -3.68 2.24 -14.22
C PRO A 33 -2.74 3.30 -14.78
N ALA A 34 -1.52 2.89 -15.14
CA ALA A 34 -0.54 3.73 -15.80
C ALA A 34 -0.83 3.79 -17.31
N PRO A 35 -1.16 4.95 -17.90
CA PRO A 35 -1.38 5.06 -19.34
C PRO A 35 -0.12 4.78 -20.18
N LEU A 36 1.07 5.00 -19.60
CA LEU A 36 2.36 4.75 -20.22
C LEU A 36 3.06 3.52 -19.63
N ALA A 37 2.29 2.48 -19.25
CA ALA A 37 2.87 1.26 -18.72
C ALA A 37 3.75 0.56 -19.77
N ASP A 38 4.92 0.11 -19.31
CA ASP A 38 5.88 -0.71 -20.07
C ASP A 38 6.44 -1.83 -19.18
N SER A 39 7.40 -2.60 -19.66
CA SER A 39 8.02 -3.70 -18.91
C SER A 39 8.80 -3.27 -17.66
N ARG A 40 8.99 -1.98 -17.43
CA ARG A 40 9.66 -1.41 -16.24
C ARG A 40 8.65 -0.79 -15.27
N SER A 41 7.38 -0.82 -15.60
CA SER A 41 6.32 -0.24 -14.80
C SER A 41 6.12 -1.03 -13.51
N GLY A 42 6.11 -0.33 -12.38
CA GLY A 42 5.83 -0.90 -11.06
C GLY A 42 4.44 -0.59 -10.57
N LEU A 43 4.13 -1.15 -9.40
CA LEU A 43 2.92 -0.91 -8.64
C LEU A 43 3.29 -0.23 -7.31
N ILE A 44 2.64 0.88 -7.02
CA ILE A 44 2.81 1.64 -5.78
C ILE A 44 1.54 1.49 -4.95
N LEU A 45 1.71 1.07 -3.70
CA LEU A 45 0.63 0.79 -2.76
C LEU A 45 0.68 1.76 -1.57
N ALA A 46 -0.49 2.10 -1.04
CA ALA A 46 -0.67 2.72 0.26
C ALA A 46 -1.91 2.16 0.96
N GLY A 47 -2.05 2.43 2.26
CA GLY A 47 -3.23 2.05 3.02
C GLY A 47 -3.44 0.54 3.12
N THR A 48 -2.38 -0.25 3.22
CA THR A 48 -2.45 -1.67 3.61
C THR A 48 -2.92 -1.78 5.07
N HIS A 49 -2.45 -0.87 5.91
CA HIS A 49 -2.99 -0.65 7.24
C HIS A 49 -3.86 0.61 7.24
N GLY A 50 -5.06 0.52 7.81
CA GLY A 50 -6.02 1.60 7.70
C GLY A 50 -5.75 2.80 8.61
N ASP A 51 -4.91 2.65 9.62
CA ASP A 51 -4.45 3.73 10.51
C ASP A 51 -3.23 4.51 9.98
N GLU A 52 -2.65 4.07 8.85
CA GLU A 52 -1.47 4.69 8.23
C GLU A 52 -1.87 5.73 7.15
N ASN A 53 -2.63 6.75 7.54
CA ASN A 53 -3.26 7.70 6.62
C ASN A 53 -2.29 8.65 5.91
N SER A 54 -1.10 8.90 6.45
CA SER A 54 -0.13 9.84 5.85
C SER A 54 0.37 9.32 4.50
N SER A 55 0.53 8.01 4.37
CA SER A 55 0.91 7.33 3.12
C SER A 55 -0.13 7.56 2.01
N ILE A 56 -1.41 7.43 2.33
CA ILE A 56 -2.55 7.68 1.42
C ILE A 56 -2.57 9.14 0.98
N VAL A 57 -2.46 10.07 1.93
CA VAL A 57 -2.50 11.51 1.65
C VAL A 57 -1.34 11.92 0.73
N THR A 58 -0.14 11.46 1.03
CA THR A 58 1.07 11.76 0.25
C THR A 58 0.92 11.28 -1.19
N LEU A 59 0.53 10.03 -1.36
CA LEU A 59 0.37 9.42 -2.68
C LEU A 59 -0.81 10.04 -3.47
N SER A 60 -1.90 10.38 -2.78
CA SER A 60 -3.03 11.12 -3.33
C SER A 60 -2.61 12.50 -3.85
N CYS A 61 -1.79 13.24 -3.09
CA CYS A 61 -1.27 14.53 -3.52
C CYS A 61 -0.39 14.41 -4.77
N ALA A 62 0.47 13.40 -4.83
CA ALA A 62 1.28 13.11 -6.00
C ALA A 62 0.42 12.83 -7.23
N LEU A 63 -0.55 11.92 -7.13
CA LEU A 63 -1.46 11.57 -8.24
C LEU A 63 -2.27 12.75 -8.76
N ARG A 64 -2.76 13.61 -7.87
CA ARG A 64 -3.54 14.80 -8.24
C ARG A 64 -2.67 15.90 -8.87
N THR A 65 -1.37 15.88 -8.57
CA THR A 65 -0.39 16.84 -9.11
C THR A 65 0.14 16.43 -10.47
N LEU A 66 0.36 15.14 -10.71
CA LEU A 66 0.86 14.63 -11.97
C LEU A 66 -0.20 14.73 -13.07
N LYS A 67 0.23 15.01 -14.30
CA LYS A 67 -0.60 14.80 -15.47
C LYS A 67 -0.81 13.32 -15.71
N PRO A 68 -2.07 12.85 -15.91
CA PRO A 68 -2.36 11.42 -16.06
C PRO A 68 -1.54 10.76 -17.16
N GLU A 69 -1.41 11.45 -18.30
CA GLU A 69 -0.68 10.99 -19.48
C GLU A 69 0.83 10.80 -19.25
N LEU A 70 1.38 11.30 -18.13
CA LEU A 70 2.79 11.12 -17.77
C LEU A 70 3.01 10.01 -16.74
N ARG A 71 1.94 9.41 -16.25
CA ARG A 71 2.03 8.37 -15.23
C ARG A 71 2.53 7.04 -15.84
N ARG A 72 3.66 6.57 -15.35
CA ARG A 72 4.33 5.34 -15.81
C ARG A 72 4.10 4.14 -14.90
N HIS A 73 3.64 4.37 -13.67
CA HIS A 73 3.46 3.33 -12.65
C HIS A 73 2.00 3.25 -12.23
N HIS A 74 1.56 2.06 -11.91
CA HIS A 74 0.24 1.77 -11.36
C HIS A 74 0.18 2.18 -9.90
N VAL A 75 -1.00 2.58 -9.40
CA VAL A 75 -1.15 3.03 -8.01
C VAL A 75 -2.44 2.48 -7.40
N VAL A 76 -2.34 1.96 -6.18
CA VAL A 76 -3.46 1.68 -5.27
C VAL A 76 -3.34 2.59 -4.06
N LEU A 77 -4.33 3.44 -3.81
CA LEU A 77 -4.30 4.39 -2.68
C LEU A 77 -4.71 3.77 -1.36
N ALA A 78 -5.62 2.81 -1.39
CA ALA A 78 -6.10 2.14 -0.19
C ALA A 78 -6.30 0.65 -0.50
N VAL A 79 -5.36 -0.16 -0.05
CA VAL A 79 -5.47 -1.63 -0.12
C VAL A 79 -6.55 -2.12 0.84
N ASN A 80 -6.69 -1.45 1.98
CA ASN A 80 -7.63 -1.76 3.06
C ASN A 80 -8.63 -0.59 3.29
N PRO A 81 -9.59 -0.36 2.38
CA PRO A 81 -10.52 0.76 2.53
C PRO A 81 -11.41 0.64 3.77
N ASP A 82 -11.77 -0.56 4.20
CA ASP A 82 -12.57 -0.77 5.41
C ASP A 82 -11.78 -0.34 6.66
N GLY A 83 -10.53 -0.77 6.79
CA GLY A 83 -9.65 -0.35 7.87
C GLY A 83 -9.42 1.17 7.86
N CYS A 84 -9.22 1.77 6.69
CA CYS A 84 -9.08 3.23 6.56
C CYS A 84 -10.34 3.97 7.03
N GLN A 85 -11.53 3.48 6.71
CA GLN A 85 -12.78 4.08 7.15
C GLN A 85 -13.01 3.92 8.66
N LEU A 86 -12.59 2.79 9.23
CA LEU A 86 -12.78 2.46 10.64
C LEU A 86 -11.63 2.96 11.52
N GLY A 87 -10.53 3.46 10.95
CA GLY A 87 -9.33 3.84 11.69
C GLY A 87 -8.59 2.65 12.31
N LEU A 88 -8.68 1.48 11.73
CA LEU A 88 -8.07 0.24 12.19
C LEU A 88 -6.83 -0.10 11.37
N ARG A 89 -5.80 -0.64 12.03
CA ARG A 89 -4.65 -1.24 11.33
C ARG A 89 -5.08 -2.44 10.48
N ALA A 90 -5.85 -3.35 11.07
CA ALA A 90 -6.41 -4.52 10.43
C ALA A 90 -7.52 -4.20 9.42
N ASN A 91 -7.94 -5.19 8.63
CA ASN A 91 -9.18 -5.10 7.89
C ASN A 91 -10.41 -5.26 8.84
N ALA A 92 -11.62 -5.23 8.30
CA ALA A 92 -12.85 -5.32 9.10
C ALA A 92 -13.03 -6.66 9.84
N ARG A 93 -12.23 -7.69 9.52
CA ARG A 93 -12.21 -9.00 10.23
C ARG A 93 -11.13 -9.09 11.30
N GLY A 94 -10.37 -8.04 11.55
CA GLY A 94 -9.25 -8.05 12.49
C GLY A 94 -7.98 -8.71 11.94
N VAL A 95 -7.88 -8.88 10.63
CA VAL A 95 -6.72 -9.48 9.97
C VAL A 95 -5.73 -8.40 9.54
N ASP A 96 -4.47 -8.54 9.94
CA ASP A 96 -3.36 -7.76 9.38
C ASP A 96 -3.09 -8.21 7.94
N LEU A 97 -3.51 -7.38 6.97
CA LEU A 97 -3.35 -7.73 5.54
C LEU A 97 -1.87 -7.92 5.17
N ASN A 98 -0.94 -7.21 5.83
CA ASN A 98 0.50 -7.37 5.61
C ASN A 98 1.05 -8.70 6.18
N ARG A 99 0.22 -9.49 6.85
CA ARG A 99 0.50 -10.86 7.33
C ARG A 99 -0.37 -11.90 6.65
N ASN A 100 -1.21 -11.51 5.67
CA ASN A 100 -2.14 -12.40 5.01
C ASN A 100 -1.73 -12.80 3.58
N PHE A 101 -0.68 -12.21 3.01
CA PHE A 101 -0.23 -12.56 1.67
C PHE A 101 0.27 -14.02 1.59
N PRO A 102 0.08 -14.70 0.42
CA PRO A 102 0.52 -16.09 0.22
C PRO A 102 2.04 -16.16 0.02
N ALA A 103 2.78 -15.90 1.08
CA ALA A 103 4.22 -15.98 1.15
C ALA A 103 4.67 -17.32 1.75
N ALA A 104 5.88 -17.78 1.39
CA ALA A 104 6.42 -19.05 1.88
C ALA A 104 6.62 -19.09 3.40
N ASN A 105 6.76 -17.95 4.04
CA ASN A 105 6.91 -17.80 5.50
C ASN A 105 5.58 -17.50 6.21
N TRP A 106 4.45 -17.53 5.53
CA TRP A 106 3.16 -17.33 6.17
C TRP A 106 2.90 -18.39 7.24
N LYS A 107 2.36 -17.99 8.36
CA LYS A 107 1.93 -18.88 9.45
C LYS A 107 0.58 -18.41 9.97
N GLU A 108 -0.30 -19.37 10.24
CA GLU A 108 -1.54 -19.10 10.96
C GLU A 108 -1.23 -18.68 12.40
N GLY A 109 -1.98 -17.71 12.91
CA GLY A 109 -1.85 -17.25 14.27
C GLY A 109 -2.13 -15.77 14.44
N GLU A 110 -1.38 -15.20 15.34
CA GLU A 110 -1.54 -13.80 15.78
C GLU A 110 -0.26 -13.03 15.52
N THR A 111 -0.40 -11.73 15.32
CA THR A 111 0.67 -10.74 15.33
C THR A 111 0.35 -9.64 16.32
N VAL A 112 1.37 -9.04 16.91
CA VAL A 112 1.20 -7.96 17.88
C VAL A 112 1.56 -6.64 17.24
N TYR A 113 0.68 -5.69 17.41
CA TYR A 113 0.84 -4.32 16.96
C TYR A 113 0.79 -3.37 18.15
N ARG A 114 1.76 -2.46 18.23
CA ARG A 114 1.79 -1.45 19.28
C ARG A 114 0.99 -0.22 18.88
N TRP A 115 -0.21 -0.12 19.38
CA TRP A 115 -1.17 0.92 18.99
C TRP A 115 -0.78 2.31 19.48
N ASN A 116 -0.32 2.41 20.74
CA ASN A 116 -0.04 3.71 21.36
C ASN A 116 1.16 3.61 22.30
N SER A 117 2.20 4.40 22.04
CA SER A 117 3.41 4.39 22.85
C SER A 117 3.23 4.97 24.27
N ALA A 118 2.16 5.74 24.50
CA ALA A 118 1.87 6.38 25.77
C ALA A 118 0.81 5.64 26.61
N ALA A 119 0.06 4.69 26.02
CA ALA A 119 -0.95 3.94 26.76
C ALA A 119 -0.31 2.89 27.67
N GLU A 120 -0.96 2.60 28.80
CA GLU A 120 -0.57 1.54 29.73
C GLU A 120 -0.64 0.16 29.04
N GLN A 121 -1.75 -0.11 28.34
CA GLN A 121 -1.88 -1.27 27.48
C GLN A 121 -1.72 -0.82 26.02
N ARG A 122 -0.59 -1.16 25.40
CA ARG A 122 -0.19 -0.67 24.08
C ARG A 122 -0.40 -1.70 22.97
N ASP A 123 -0.32 -2.96 23.34
CA ASP A 123 -0.25 -4.04 22.36
C ASP A 123 -1.66 -4.51 22.00
N VAL A 124 -1.93 -4.55 20.70
CA VAL A 124 -3.16 -5.07 20.12
C VAL A 124 -2.84 -6.32 19.33
N VAL A 125 -3.59 -7.38 19.56
CA VAL A 125 -3.44 -8.64 18.83
C VAL A 125 -4.25 -8.58 17.55
N LEU A 126 -3.62 -8.89 16.43
CA LEU A 126 -4.23 -9.00 15.11
C LEU A 126 -4.07 -10.42 14.58
N LEU A 127 -4.99 -10.85 13.74
CA LEU A 127 -4.95 -12.18 13.12
C LEU A 127 -4.12 -12.15 11.83
N THR A 128 -3.56 -13.30 11.47
CA THR A 128 -2.89 -13.49 10.16
C THR A 128 -3.85 -14.03 9.09
N GLY A 129 -5.10 -14.31 9.48
CA GLY A 129 -6.12 -14.93 8.65
C GLY A 129 -6.16 -16.46 8.76
N GLU A 130 -7.24 -17.07 8.28
CA GLU A 130 -7.48 -18.52 8.37
C GLU A 130 -6.55 -19.34 7.45
N LYS A 131 -6.07 -18.69 6.39
CA LYS A 131 -5.10 -19.26 5.41
C LYS A 131 -4.41 -18.14 4.68
N PRO A 132 -3.29 -18.42 3.98
CA PRO A 132 -2.64 -17.41 3.12
C PRO A 132 -3.65 -16.89 2.10
N GLY A 133 -3.78 -15.57 2.01
CA GLY A 133 -4.74 -14.94 1.10
C GLY A 133 -6.21 -15.23 1.44
N SER A 134 -6.57 -15.38 2.71
CA SER A 134 -7.98 -15.58 3.10
C SER A 134 -8.83 -14.35 2.87
N GLU A 135 -8.25 -13.15 2.93
CA GLU A 135 -8.99 -11.91 2.89
C GLU A 135 -9.28 -11.45 1.46
N PRO A 136 -10.48 -10.91 1.18
CA PRO A 136 -10.87 -10.49 -0.16
C PRO A 136 -9.95 -9.39 -0.71
N GLU A 137 -9.48 -8.48 0.15
CA GLU A 137 -8.54 -7.42 -0.20
C GLU A 137 -7.21 -8.00 -0.70
N THR A 138 -6.67 -8.99 0.03
CA THR A 138 -5.42 -9.69 -0.33
C THR A 138 -5.58 -10.47 -1.62
N GLN A 139 -6.70 -11.22 -1.77
CA GLN A 139 -6.98 -11.98 -2.99
C GLN A 139 -7.07 -11.07 -4.21
N ALA A 140 -7.82 -9.97 -4.10
CA ALA A 140 -7.99 -9.03 -5.19
C ALA A 140 -6.67 -8.36 -5.59
N LEU A 141 -5.84 -7.99 -4.61
CA LEU A 141 -4.53 -7.39 -4.89
C LEU A 141 -3.59 -8.41 -5.54
N CYS A 142 -3.55 -9.65 -5.09
CA CYS A 142 -2.77 -10.71 -5.74
C CYS A 142 -3.21 -10.95 -7.18
N GLN A 143 -4.52 -10.95 -7.46
CA GLN A 143 -5.06 -11.05 -8.82
C GLN A 143 -4.66 -9.86 -9.68
N LEU A 144 -4.73 -8.63 -9.15
CA LEU A 144 -4.27 -7.43 -9.84
C LEU A 144 -2.79 -7.53 -10.19
N ILE A 145 -1.93 -7.89 -9.24
CA ILE A 145 -0.48 -8.07 -9.45
C ILE A 145 -0.24 -9.11 -10.54
N HIS A 146 -0.96 -10.23 -10.49
CA HIS A 146 -0.85 -11.26 -11.52
C HIS A 146 -1.33 -10.79 -12.90
N GLN A 147 -2.33 -9.91 -12.96
CA GLN A 147 -2.85 -9.36 -14.22
C GLN A 147 -1.89 -8.36 -14.87
N ILE A 148 -1.29 -7.46 -14.07
CA ILE A 148 -0.48 -6.36 -14.60
C ILE A 148 1.02 -6.67 -14.69
N HIS A 149 1.49 -7.76 -14.05
CA HIS A 149 2.90 -8.17 -14.03
C HIS A 149 3.87 -7.01 -13.76
N PRO A 150 3.74 -6.29 -12.63
CA PRO A 150 4.59 -5.13 -12.38
C PRO A 150 6.04 -5.57 -12.20
N ALA A 151 6.99 -4.78 -12.71
CA ALA A 151 8.42 -5.05 -12.58
C ALA A 151 8.90 -5.02 -11.11
N TRP A 152 8.20 -4.28 -10.28
CA TRP A 152 8.45 -4.15 -8.85
C TRP A 152 7.18 -3.65 -8.14
N VAL A 153 7.15 -3.83 -6.81
CA VAL A 153 6.08 -3.32 -5.93
C VAL A 153 6.73 -2.52 -4.82
N VAL A 154 6.22 -1.31 -4.57
CA VAL A 154 6.59 -0.47 -3.42
C VAL A 154 5.35 -0.22 -2.60
N SER A 155 5.39 -0.54 -1.31
CA SER A 155 4.30 -0.28 -0.36
C SER A 155 4.70 0.78 0.64
N PHE A 156 3.90 1.85 0.73
CA PHE A 156 4.09 2.90 1.72
C PHE A 156 3.41 2.51 3.02
N HIS A 157 4.19 2.56 4.09
CA HIS A 157 3.77 2.31 5.47
C HIS A 157 4.18 3.46 6.39
N ASP A 158 3.60 3.52 7.59
CA ASP A 158 3.98 4.42 8.69
C ASP A 158 4.31 3.60 9.94
N PRO A 159 5.05 4.11 10.90
CA PRO A 159 5.83 5.35 11.01
C PRO A 159 7.36 5.16 10.99
N LEU A 160 7.90 4.04 10.51
CA LEU A 160 9.28 3.62 10.82
C LEU A 160 10.38 4.47 10.16
N ALA A 161 10.01 5.37 9.23
CA ALA A 161 10.95 6.30 8.57
C ALA A 161 12.21 5.61 8.02
N CYS A 162 12.04 4.50 7.32
CA CYS A 162 13.10 3.76 6.63
C CYS A 162 12.61 3.19 5.31
N ILE A 163 13.54 2.78 4.46
CA ILE A 163 13.28 1.95 3.29
C ILE A 163 13.68 0.51 3.66
N GLU A 164 12.68 -0.38 3.75
CA GLU A 164 12.93 -1.81 3.96
C GLU A 164 13.04 -2.49 2.60
N ASP A 165 14.20 -3.00 2.31
CA ASP A 165 14.48 -3.77 1.10
C ASP A 165 15.51 -4.87 1.40
N PRO A 166 15.07 -6.11 1.63
CA PRO A 166 15.95 -7.23 1.95
C PRO A 166 17.00 -7.52 0.87
N GLY A 167 16.70 -7.17 -0.37
CA GLY A 167 17.58 -7.38 -1.53
C GLY A 167 18.61 -6.26 -1.73
N HIS A 168 18.48 -5.14 -1.02
CA HIS A 168 19.29 -3.93 -1.25
C HIS A 168 19.38 -3.57 -2.75
N SER A 169 18.23 -3.56 -3.42
CA SER A 169 18.12 -3.31 -4.85
C SER A 169 18.51 -1.86 -5.21
N GLU A 170 18.79 -1.63 -6.50
CA GLU A 170 19.01 -0.26 -7.01
C GLU A 170 17.81 0.65 -6.77
N LEU A 171 16.58 0.10 -6.81
CA LEU A 171 15.37 0.85 -6.50
C LEU A 171 15.31 1.22 -5.02
N GLY A 172 15.62 0.29 -4.11
CA GLY A 172 15.69 0.55 -2.67
C GLY A 172 16.71 1.63 -2.33
N GLN A 173 17.90 1.57 -2.92
CA GLN A 173 18.93 2.60 -2.74
C GLN A 173 18.45 3.97 -3.29
N TRP A 174 17.87 4.00 -4.49
CA TRP A 174 17.34 5.24 -5.05
C TRP A 174 16.24 5.85 -4.18
N LEU A 175 15.33 5.03 -3.62
CA LEU A 175 14.30 5.51 -2.70
C LEU A 175 14.92 6.06 -1.41
N ALA A 176 15.91 5.38 -0.83
CA ALA A 176 16.61 5.82 0.36
C ALA A 176 17.25 7.20 0.16
N ASP A 177 17.96 7.40 -0.95
CA ASP A 177 18.58 8.66 -1.31
C ASP A 177 17.54 9.77 -1.59
N ALA A 178 16.46 9.44 -2.35
CA ALA A 178 15.43 10.40 -2.74
C ALA A 178 14.60 10.92 -1.56
N PHE A 179 14.35 10.07 -0.56
CA PHE A 179 13.60 10.41 0.65
C PHE A 179 14.49 10.79 1.84
N ALA A 180 15.82 10.68 1.70
CA ALA A 180 16.79 10.84 2.78
C ALA A 180 16.48 9.94 3.99
N LEU A 181 16.16 8.66 3.72
CA LEU A 181 15.83 7.64 4.71
C LEU A 181 16.87 6.53 4.73
N PRO A 182 17.10 5.87 5.87
CA PRO A 182 17.98 4.71 5.93
C PRO A 182 17.44 3.54 5.11
N LEU A 183 18.33 2.84 4.39
CA LEU A 183 18.03 1.56 3.76
C LEU A 183 18.34 0.44 4.76
N VAL A 184 17.36 -0.43 5.01
CA VAL A 184 17.49 -1.55 5.95
C VAL A 184 17.04 -2.86 5.29
N GLY A 185 17.67 -3.97 5.66
CA GLY A 185 17.32 -5.28 5.14
C GLY A 185 16.08 -5.88 5.81
N SER A 186 15.80 -5.51 7.06
CA SER A 186 14.59 -5.93 7.78
C SER A 186 14.34 -5.01 8.97
N VAL A 187 13.08 -4.75 9.27
CA VAL A 187 12.64 -3.98 10.45
C VAL A 187 12.30 -4.87 11.66
N GLY A 188 12.50 -6.17 11.56
CA GLY A 188 12.51 -7.10 12.71
C GLY A 188 11.15 -7.37 13.34
N TYR A 189 10.12 -7.58 12.54
CA TYR A 189 8.81 -8.06 13.02
C TYR A 189 8.78 -9.58 13.15
#